data_a098686fc209791bacaefcbbb723a635
#
_entry.id   a098686fc209791bacaefcbbb723a635
#
_cell.length_a   1.000
_cell.length_b   1.000
_cell.length_c   1.000
_cell.angle_alpha   90.00
_cell.angle_beta   90.00
_cell.angle_gamma   90.00
#
_symmetry.space_group_name_H-M   'P 1'
#
loop_
_entity.id
_entity.type
_entity.pdbx_description
1 polymer ?
#
loop_
_entity_poly.entity_id
_entity_poly.type
_entity_poly.pdbx_seq_one_letter_code
_entity_poly.pdbx_strand_id
1 'polypeptide(L)'
;MKAVVLEDYAIQQGDLNWSGVKALVPDITCYGRTAQEEVVPRIGDAEIVFLNKCRIDEAVLAQCPKLRWVGIIATGTDNLDLKACRRHGVPVANVPGYSTYSVAQMTFSLLLAICQCADRYHRLVQDGHWRTEEPAAYGLLPQVALL
;
A
#
# COMPACT_ATOMS: atom_id res chain seq x y z
N MET A 1 -22.12 -2.08 16.93
CA MET A 1 -20.83 -2.54 16.36
C MET A 1 -20.02 -1.32 16.01
N LYS A 2 -18.80 -1.21 16.52
CA LYS A 2 -17.92 -0.06 16.37
C LYS A 2 -16.69 -0.47 15.58
N ALA A 3 -16.31 0.33 14.60
CA ALA A 3 -15.13 0.11 13.78
C ALA A 3 -14.13 1.25 13.88
N VAL A 4 -12.87 0.96 13.68
CA VAL A 4 -11.81 1.95 13.56
C VAL A 4 -10.94 1.66 12.34
N VAL A 5 -10.56 2.72 11.62
CA VAL A 5 -9.56 2.70 10.56
C VAL A 5 -8.33 3.41 11.08
N LEU A 6 -7.22 2.67 11.25
CA LEU A 6 -6.01 3.24 11.84
C LEU A 6 -5.18 4.06 10.85
N GLU A 7 -5.30 3.79 9.55
CA GLU A 7 -4.40 4.36 8.54
C GLU A 7 -5.14 4.67 7.24
N ASP A 8 -6.11 5.58 7.33
CA ASP A 8 -6.93 5.99 6.19
C ASP A 8 -6.11 6.61 5.04
N TYR A 9 -4.99 7.29 5.35
CA TYR A 9 -4.11 7.88 4.35
C TYR A 9 -3.58 6.86 3.32
N ALA A 10 -3.52 5.58 3.70
CA ALA A 10 -2.98 4.53 2.84
C ALA A 10 -3.89 4.20 1.64
N ILE A 11 -5.17 4.58 1.74
CA ILE A 11 -6.19 4.28 0.72
C ILE A 11 -6.91 5.53 0.22
N GLN A 12 -6.91 6.62 0.99
CA GLN A 12 -7.60 7.86 0.62
C GLN A 12 -6.68 8.78 -0.19
N GLN A 13 -6.78 8.69 -1.51
CA GLN A 13 -6.16 9.63 -2.45
C GLN A 13 -7.18 10.63 -3.01
N GLY A 14 -8.39 10.69 -2.42
CA GLY A 14 -9.48 11.56 -2.84
C GLY A 14 -10.53 10.91 -3.77
N ASP A 15 -10.31 9.68 -4.16
CA ASP A 15 -11.16 8.91 -5.09
C ASP A 15 -11.97 7.80 -4.41
N LEU A 16 -11.57 7.37 -3.21
CA LEU A 16 -12.28 6.36 -2.41
C LEU A 16 -12.99 6.99 -1.22
N ASN A 17 -14.04 6.33 -0.76
CA ASN A 17 -14.77 6.72 0.45
C ASN A 17 -15.25 5.49 1.22
N TRP A 18 -15.56 5.72 2.49
CA TRP A 18 -16.05 4.67 3.38
C TRP A 18 -17.58 4.49 3.37
N SER A 19 -18.31 5.06 2.40
CA SER A 19 -19.75 5.06 2.41
C SER A 19 -20.35 3.64 2.46
N GLY A 20 -19.80 2.69 1.70
CA GLY A 20 -20.22 1.29 1.72
C GLY A 20 -20.00 0.62 3.07
N VAL A 21 -18.85 0.89 3.71
CA VAL A 21 -18.56 0.35 5.06
C VAL A 21 -19.42 1.04 6.11
N LYS A 22 -19.62 2.37 6.01
CA LYS A 22 -20.48 3.14 6.91
C LYS A 22 -21.93 2.70 6.86
N ALA A 23 -22.41 2.22 5.72
CA ALA A 23 -23.74 1.66 5.61
C ALA A 23 -23.92 0.37 6.43
N LEU A 24 -22.84 -0.41 6.60
CA LEU A 24 -22.83 -1.65 7.38
C LEU A 24 -22.47 -1.41 8.86
N VAL A 25 -21.56 -0.47 9.10
CA VAL A 25 -21.06 -0.11 10.42
C VAL A 25 -21.07 1.41 10.55
N PRO A 26 -22.22 2.01 10.94
CA PRO A 26 -22.36 3.47 11.02
C PRO A 26 -21.38 4.13 12.00
N ASP A 27 -21.03 3.44 13.09
CA ASP A 27 -20.05 3.91 14.09
C ASP A 27 -18.63 3.51 13.65
N ILE A 28 -18.06 4.27 12.72
CA ILE A 28 -16.69 4.10 12.24
C ILE A 28 -15.88 5.38 12.42
N THR A 29 -14.73 5.26 13.06
CA THR A 29 -13.75 6.36 13.24
C THR A 29 -12.56 6.11 12.33
N CYS A 30 -12.16 7.12 11.55
CA CYS A 30 -11.01 7.04 10.64
C CYS A 30 -9.89 7.96 11.14
N TYR A 31 -8.67 7.39 11.27
CA TYR A 31 -7.44 8.12 11.57
C TYR A 31 -6.56 8.17 10.32
N GLY A 32 -5.98 9.32 10.01
CA GLY A 32 -5.11 9.48 8.86
C GLY A 32 -3.84 8.63 8.97
N ARG A 33 -3.11 8.79 10.07
CA ARG A 33 -1.93 8.01 10.44
C ARG A 33 -1.99 7.64 11.90
N THR A 34 -1.48 6.46 12.27
CA THR A 34 -1.43 6.00 13.66
C THR A 34 -0.01 5.55 13.98
N ALA A 35 0.59 6.12 15.02
CA ALA A 35 1.83 5.63 15.58
C ALA A 35 1.56 4.33 16.36
N GLN A 36 2.58 3.46 16.49
CA GLN A 36 2.36 2.13 17.09
C GLN A 36 1.87 2.21 18.55
N GLU A 37 2.33 3.18 19.31
CA GLU A 37 1.92 3.46 20.69
C GLU A 37 0.47 3.94 20.80
N GLU A 38 -0.10 4.46 19.73
CA GLU A 38 -1.49 4.91 19.68
C GLU A 38 -2.48 3.82 19.23
N VAL A 39 -1.98 2.66 18.78
CA VAL A 39 -2.82 1.59 18.24
C VAL A 39 -3.86 1.14 19.25
N VAL A 40 -3.42 0.77 20.46
CA VAL A 40 -4.31 0.31 21.52
C VAL A 40 -5.30 1.40 21.96
N PRO A 41 -4.87 2.64 22.26
CA PRO A 41 -5.80 3.72 22.60
C PRO A 41 -6.84 4.02 21.52
N ARG A 42 -6.47 3.91 20.24
CA ARG A 42 -7.37 4.19 19.12
C ARG A 42 -8.32 3.04 18.81
N ILE A 43 -7.89 1.80 18.99
CA ILE A 43 -8.80 0.65 18.93
C ILE A 43 -9.82 0.76 20.07
N GLY A 44 -9.36 0.99 21.30
CA GLY A 44 -10.21 1.18 22.46
C GLY A 44 -11.22 0.04 22.63
N ASP A 45 -12.50 0.37 22.48
CA ASP A 45 -13.63 -0.58 22.58
C ASP A 45 -14.19 -1.01 21.22
N ALA A 46 -13.49 -0.73 20.11
CA ALA A 46 -13.92 -1.15 18.78
C ALA A 46 -13.91 -2.69 18.63
N GLU A 47 -14.88 -3.18 17.89
CA GLU A 47 -15.02 -4.60 17.56
C GLU A 47 -14.33 -4.94 16.24
N ILE A 48 -14.15 -3.94 15.38
CA ILE A 48 -13.57 -4.09 14.04
C ILE A 48 -12.43 -3.08 13.89
N VAL A 49 -11.27 -3.55 13.39
CA VAL A 49 -10.16 -2.67 13.02
C VAL A 49 -9.76 -2.88 11.58
N PHE A 50 -9.58 -1.78 10.85
CA PHE A 50 -8.94 -1.74 9.54
C PHE A 50 -7.56 -1.09 9.69
N LEU A 51 -6.54 -1.68 9.07
CA LEU A 51 -5.16 -1.18 9.15
C LEU A 51 -4.36 -1.49 7.87
N ASN A 52 -3.20 -0.89 7.74
CA ASN A 52 -2.26 -1.17 6.65
C ASN A 52 -0.85 -1.50 7.15
N LYS A 53 -0.24 -0.62 7.96
CA LYS A 53 1.15 -0.73 8.42
C LYS A 53 1.30 -0.92 9.93
N CYS A 54 0.30 -0.53 10.71
CA CYS A 54 0.30 -0.77 12.15
C CYS A 54 0.45 -2.26 12.45
N ARG A 55 1.07 -2.57 13.58
CA ARG A 55 1.28 -3.94 14.01
C ARG A 55 0.19 -4.37 14.98
N ILE A 56 -0.36 -5.56 14.78
CA ILE A 56 -1.25 -6.24 15.72
C ILE A 56 -0.56 -7.53 16.17
N ASP A 57 -0.14 -7.55 17.42
CA ASP A 57 0.51 -8.68 18.07
C ASP A 57 -0.26 -9.10 19.33
N GLU A 58 0.30 -10.08 20.07
CA GLU A 58 -0.28 -10.58 21.30
C GLU A 58 -0.54 -9.46 22.32
N ALA A 59 0.40 -8.49 22.43
CA ALA A 59 0.29 -7.41 23.40
C ALA A 59 -0.87 -6.44 23.07
N VAL A 60 -1.12 -6.19 21.79
CA VAL A 60 -2.26 -5.37 21.33
C VAL A 60 -3.56 -6.13 21.55
N LEU A 61 -3.62 -7.42 21.17
CA LEU A 61 -4.82 -8.24 21.29
C LEU A 61 -5.26 -8.40 22.76
N ALA A 62 -4.31 -8.60 23.66
CA ALA A 62 -4.58 -8.72 25.09
C ALA A 62 -5.21 -7.45 25.69
N GLN A 63 -4.86 -6.27 25.14
CA GLN A 63 -5.39 -4.98 25.59
C GLN A 63 -6.70 -4.57 24.90
N CYS A 64 -7.09 -5.26 23.82
CA CYS A 64 -8.29 -4.99 23.05
C CYS A 64 -9.29 -6.16 23.09
N PRO A 65 -9.85 -6.52 24.26
CA PRO A 65 -10.65 -7.73 24.43
C PRO A 65 -12.01 -7.70 23.69
N LYS A 66 -12.43 -6.53 23.20
CA LYS A 66 -13.66 -6.39 22.41
C LYS A 66 -13.42 -6.58 20.92
N LEU A 67 -12.15 -6.63 20.48
CA LEU A 67 -11.80 -6.78 19.07
C LEU A 67 -12.23 -8.18 18.58
N ARG A 68 -13.03 -8.17 17.51
CA ARG A 68 -13.64 -9.37 16.93
C ARG A 68 -13.23 -9.64 15.50
N TRP A 69 -12.66 -8.64 14.82
CA TRP A 69 -12.26 -8.77 13.44
C TRP A 69 -11.16 -7.78 13.06
N VAL A 70 -10.22 -8.24 12.25
CA VAL A 70 -9.11 -7.43 11.71
C VAL A 70 -9.13 -7.48 10.19
N GLY A 71 -9.23 -6.32 9.54
CA GLY A 71 -9.09 -6.16 8.10
C GLY A 71 -7.78 -5.46 7.76
N ILE A 72 -6.85 -6.17 7.12
CA ILE A 72 -5.67 -5.53 6.57
C ILE A 72 -5.93 -5.06 5.15
N ILE A 73 -5.78 -3.74 4.92
CA ILE A 73 -6.01 -3.08 3.63
C ILE A 73 -4.72 -3.21 2.80
N ALA A 74 -4.27 -4.42 2.63
CA ALA A 74 -3.06 -4.80 1.89
C ALA A 74 -3.11 -6.29 1.53
N THR A 75 -2.21 -6.72 0.66
CA THR A 75 -2.04 -8.15 0.34
C THR A 75 -1.24 -8.87 1.43
N GLY A 76 -0.12 -8.30 1.88
CA GLY A 76 0.74 -8.87 2.91
C GLY A 76 0.13 -8.79 4.30
N THR A 77 0.45 -9.75 5.17
CA THR A 77 -0.04 -9.86 6.55
C THR A 77 1.10 -9.95 7.57
N ASP A 78 2.30 -9.61 7.18
CA ASP A 78 3.54 -9.74 7.97
C ASP A 78 3.59 -8.83 9.20
N ASN A 79 2.76 -7.81 9.25
CA ASN A 79 2.55 -6.95 10.41
C ASN A 79 1.50 -7.48 11.40
N LEU A 80 0.91 -8.66 11.14
CA LEU A 80 -0.06 -9.30 12.02
C LEU A 80 0.50 -10.61 12.61
N ASP A 81 0.38 -10.81 13.92
CA ASP A 81 0.58 -12.12 14.51
C ASP A 81 -0.67 -12.99 14.31
N LEU A 82 -0.73 -13.68 13.18
CA LEU A 82 -1.86 -14.55 12.82
C LEU A 82 -2.08 -15.68 13.83
N LYS A 83 -1.03 -16.13 14.53
CA LYS A 83 -1.15 -17.16 15.56
C LYS A 83 -1.81 -16.58 16.80
N ALA A 84 -1.43 -15.37 17.20
CA ALA A 84 -2.08 -14.65 18.29
C ALA A 84 -3.55 -14.36 17.94
N CYS A 85 -3.84 -13.82 16.77
CA CYS A 85 -5.20 -13.58 16.30
C CYS A 85 -6.06 -14.85 16.42
N ARG A 86 -5.53 -16.00 15.98
CA ARG A 86 -6.23 -17.30 16.12
C ARG A 86 -6.49 -17.68 17.58
N ARG A 87 -5.50 -17.51 18.48
CA ARG A 87 -5.68 -17.81 19.92
C ARG A 87 -6.76 -16.95 20.56
N HIS A 88 -6.83 -15.67 20.17
CA HIS A 88 -7.84 -14.73 20.64
C HIS A 88 -9.20 -14.85 19.93
N GLY A 89 -9.33 -15.76 18.96
CA GLY A 89 -10.57 -15.95 18.20
C GLY A 89 -10.91 -14.77 17.28
N VAL A 90 -9.91 -13.98 16.88
CA VAL A 90 -10.06 -12.80 16.02
C VAL A 90 -9.71 -13.18 14.57
N PRO A 91 -10.69 -13.35 13.68
CA PRO A 91 -10.45 -13.61 12.27
C PRO A 91 -9.80 -12.41 11.59
N VAL A 92 -8.96 -12.72 10.60
CA VAL A 92 -8.22 -11.74 9.80
C VAL A 92 -8.61 -11.88 8.33
N ALA A 93 -8.85 -10.76 7.65
CA ALA A 93 -9.03 -10.71 6.21
C ALA A 93 -8.02 -9.73 5.58
N ASN A 94 -7.53 -10.08 4.39
CA ASN A 94 -6.66 -9.23 3.58
C ASN A 94 -7.28 -8.98 2.21
N VAL A 95 -6.61 -8.18 1.35
CA VAL A 95 -7.02 -7.91 -0.02
C VAL A 95 -6.00 -8.54 -0.98
N PRO A 96 -6.18 -9.83 -1.35
CA PRO A 96 -5.22 -10.52 -2.21
C PRO A 96 -5.30 -10.04 -3.66
N GLY A 97 -4.15 -9.97 -4.34
CA GLY A 97 -4.05 -9.84 -5.78
C GLY A 97 -4.42 -8.49 -6.41
N TYR A 98 -4.84 -7.50 -5.66
CA TYR A 98 -5.29 -6.21 -6.20
C TYR A 98 -4.19 -5.44 -6.97
N SER A 99 -2.95 -5.61 -6.57
CA SER A 99 -1.80 -4.88 -7.14
C SER A 99 -0.98 -5.69 -8.15
N THR A 100 -1.34 -6.93 -8.44
CA THR A 100 -0.55 -7.85 -9.28
C THR A 100 -0.22 -7.23 -10.64
N TYR A 101 -1.21 -6.72 -11.34
CA TYR A 101 -1.00 -6.09 -12.64
C TYR A 101 -0.19 -4.80 -12.56
N SER A 102 -0.47 -3.96 -11.57
CA SER A 102 0.26 -2.69 -11.38
C SER A 102 1.74 -2.93 -11.05
N VAL A 103 2.05 -3.92 -10.22
CA VAL A 103 3.43 -4.30 -9.89
C VAL A 103 4.13 -4.87 -11.11
N ALA A 104 3.50 -5.76 -11.86
CA ALA A 104 4.05 -6.30 -13.10
C ALA A 104 4.32 -5.18 -14.12
N GLN A 105 3.36 -4.30 -14.33
CA GLN A 105 3.50 -3.16 -15.24
C GLN A 105 4.66 -2.24 -14.83
N MET A 106 4.79 -1.93 -13.53
CA MET A 106 5.90 -1.12 -13.04
C MET A 106 7.24 -1.82 -13.25
N THR A 107 7.32 -3.13 -13.02
CA THR A 107 8.53 -3.93 -13.25
C THR A 107 8.99 -3.84 -14.70
N PHE A 108 8.07 -4.04 -15.66
CA PHE A 108 8.40 -3.90 -17.09
C PHE A 108 8.72 -2.46 -17.47
N SER A 109 8.02 -1.47 -16.89
CA SER A 109 8.33 -0.06 -17.14
C SER A 109 9.75 0.32 -16.71
N LEU A 110 10.18 -0.14 -15.54
CA LEU A 110 11.54 0.08 -15.06
C LEU A 110 12.57 -0.66 -15.93
N LEU A 111 12.31 -1.91 -16.30
CA LEU A 111 13.17 -2.66 -17.20
C LEU A 111 13.33 -1.94 -18.55
N LEU A 112 12.24 -1.52 -19.17
CA LEU A 112 12.27 -0.81 -20.44
C LEU A 112 12.95 0.58 -20.29
N ALA A 113 12.74 1.29 -19.20
CA ALA A 113 13.42 2.55 -18.95
C ALA A 113 14.94 2.38 -18.89
N ILE A 114 15.42 1.31 -18.26
CA ILE A 114 16.86 0.98 -18.22
C ILE A 114 17.36 0.58 -19.61
N CYS A 115 16.68 -0.36 -20.28
CA CYS A 115 17.11 -0.85 -21.58
C CYS A 115 17.07 0.20 -22.68
N GLN A 116 16.08 1.06 -22.68
CA GLN A 116 15.88 2.10 -23.71
C GLN A 116 16.53 3.43 -23.36
N CYS A 117 17.12 3.57 -22.17
CA CYS A 117 17.73 4.83 -21.71
C CYS A 117 16.82 6.06 -21.90
N ALA A 118 15.51 5.91 -21.68
CA ALA A 118 14.49 6.93 -21.99
C ALA A 118 14.78 8.27 -21.32
N ASP A 119 15.23 8.27 -20.06
CA ASP A 119 15.60 9.46 -19.33
C ASP A 119 16.79 10.21 -19.97
N ARG A 120 17.74 9.48 -20.50
CA ARG A 120 18.88 10.07 -21.21
C ARG A 120 18.46 10.74 -22.51
N TYR A 121 17.63 10.08 -23.32
CA TYR A 121 17.09 10.68 -24.53
C TYR A 121 16.23 11.90 -24.23
N HIS A 122 15.41 11.84 -23.17
CA HIS A 122 14.64 12.99 -22.73
C HIS A 122 15.54 14.19 -22.42
N ARG A 123 16.61 14.00 -21.65
CA ARG A 123 17.58 15.08 -21.36
C ARG A 123 18.23 15.63 -22.63
N LEU A 124 18.69 14.78 -23.52
CA LEU A 124 19.29 15.21 -24.78
C LEU A 124 18.34 16.07 -25.62
N VAL A 125 17.05 15.73 -25.63
CA VAL A 125 16.03 16.53 -26.31
C VAL A 125 15.85 17.89 -25.62
N GLN A 126 15.75 17.92 -24.29
CA GLN A 126 15.60 19.16 -23.52
C GLN A 126 16.80 20.09 -23.69
N ASP A 127 18.01 19.55 -23.76
CA ASP A 127 19.25 20.29 -23.96
C ASP A 127 19.46 20.73 -25.44
N GLY A 128 18.52 20.42 -26.32
CA GLY A 128 18.54 20.81 -27.72
C GLY A 128 19.45 19.97 -28.63
N HIS A 129 20.07 18.92 -28.08
CA HIS A 129 20.99 18.04 -28.84
C HIS A 129 20.30 17.25 -29.95
N TRP A 130 18.99 17.05 -29.89
CA TRP A 130 18.23 16.40 -30.97
C TRP A 130 18.28 17.13 -32.31
N ARG A 131 18.58 18.41 -32.29
CA ARG A 131 18.63 19.26 -33.49
C ARG A 131 20.02 19.35 -34.14
N THR A 132 21.04 18.86 -33.49
CA THR A 132 22.39 18.86 -34.02
C THR A 132 22.58 17.67 -34.95
N GLU A 133 23.07 17.89 -36.15
CA GLU A 133 23.12 16.93 -37.26
C GLU A 133 24.19 15.83 -37.09
N GLU A 134 24.79 15.68 -35.92
CA GLU A 134 25.81 14.66 -35.71
C GLU A 134 25.28 13.44 -34.99
N PRO A 135 24.90 12.37 -35.72
CA PRO A 135 24.44 11.08 -35.11
C PRO A 135 25.48 10.45 -34.20
N ALA A 136 26.76 10.75 -34.39
CA ALA A 136 27.86 10.24 -33.57
C ALA A 136 27.84 10.74 -32.13
N ALA A 137 27.24 11.92 -31.85
CA ALA A 137 27.06 12.43 -30.50
C ALA A 137 26.08 11.60 -29.69
N TYR A 138 25.22 10.86 -30.38
CA TYR A 138 24.24 9.99 -29.68
C TYR A 138 24.81 8.71 -29.18
N GLY A 139 26.03 8.31 -29.52
CA GLY A 139 26.89 7.24 -28.98
C GLY A 139 26.24 6.06 -28.22
N LEU A 140 24.95 5.88 -28.39
CA LEU A 140 24.06 5.19 -27.49
C LEU A 140 22.86 4.61 -28.17
N LEU A 141 23.09 4.04 -29.30
CA LEU A 141 22.18 2.95 -29.63
C LEU A 141 22.26 1.98 -28.46
N PRO A 142 21.15 1.67 -27.80
CA PRO A 142 21.17 0.68 -26.74
C PRO A 142 21.84 -0.56 -27.31
N GLN A 143 22.96 -0.94 -26.72
CA GLN A 143 23.60 -2.22 -27.05
C GLN A 143 22.72 -3.40 -26.59
N VAL A 144 21.57 -3.11 -26.06
CA VAL A 144 20.49 -4.07 -25.82
C VAL A 144 19.53 -3.96 -27.00
N ALA A 145 20.06 -4.25 -28.17
CA ALA A 145 19.23 -4.66 -29.27
C ALA A 145 18.68 -6.03 -28.90
N LEU A 146 17.37 -6.05 -28.68
CA LEU A 146 16.57 -7.25 -28.89
C LEU A 146 16.94 -8.48 -28.04
N LEU A 147 16.27 -8.59 -26.93
CA LEU A 147 15.79 -9.91 -26.56
C LEU A 147 14.44 -10.18 -27.23
#